data_32092dbe7895e02c92241a0745bb12c0
#
_entry.id   32092dbe7895e02c92241a0745bb12c0
#
_cell.length_a   1.000
_cell.length_b   1.000
_cell.length_c   1.000
_cell.angle_alpha   90.00
_cell.angle_beta   90.00
_cell.angle_gamma   90.00
#
_symmetry.space_group_name_H-M   'P 1'
#
loop_
_entity.id
_entity.type
_entity.pdbx_description
1 polymer ?
#
loop_
_entity_poly.entity_id
_entity_poly.type
_entity_poly.pdbx_seq_one_letter_code
_entity_poly.pdbx_strand_id
1 'polypeptide(L)'
;MITHTLHDAKHRPKMASFDYDWTLVKPKGSRPFPKDVDDWTFLYDTVPDMLRTYYEEGYMIVIFTNQTKSWKVDQVLKVMGSMGIPMFIPLGDYKNNKDEGKPNPSIFNYFIGEQTIDLYESFFVGDALGRQGDWSNTDKLFAENIGISCHSPEDIFYVKEEFTLPDIHISGKELIIMMGYPGSGKSTVANHIVETNDNCVVIAGDVYKTVPKMKKEGLNHVGKTLIFDATHSSIKKRKDLCDFAKKIDYPVRCIHMTSSMDESYSRNKCRTDKKQVPRIAYNVYKKYFEEPCEDEGFTLFTV
;
A
#
# COMPACT_ATOMS: atom_id res chain seq x y z
N MET A 1 25.38 -0.39 22.36
CA MET A 1 25.01 -0.88 21.01
C MET A 1 25.62 -2.25 20.76
N ILE A 2 24.97 -3.09 19.96
CA ILE A 2 25.45 -4.43 19.56
C ILE A 2 25.07 -4.68 18.09
N THR A 3 25.92 -5.37 17.33
CA THR A 3 25.60 -5.81 15.98
C THR A 3 25.43 -7.32 15.93
N HIS A 4 24.26 -7.78 15.51
CA HIS A 4 24.05 -9.19 15.20
C HIS A 4 24.44 -9.44 13.74
N THR A 5 25.22 -10.49 13.52
CA THR A 5 25.66 -10.94 12.18
C THR A 5 24.96 -12.22 11.85
N LEU A 6 24.21 -12.27 10.76
CA LEU A 6 23.48 -13.45 10.31
C LEU A 6 24.14 -14.01 9.04
N HIS A 7 24.22 -15.36 8.96
CA HIS A 7 24.70 -16.11 7.79
C HIS A 7 26.06 -15.65 7.27
N ASP A 8 27.02 -15.42 8.21
CA ASP A 8 28.38 -15.01 7.91
C ASP A 8 28.48 -13.76 7.02
N ALA A 9 27.59 -12.77 7.27
CA ALA A 9 27.61 -11.50 6.55
C ALA A 9 28.98 -10.82 6.61
N LYS A 10 29.37 -10.23 5.51
CA LYS A 10 30.64 -9.50 5.38
C LYS A 10 30.39 -8.09 4.92
N HIS A 11 31.21 -7.17 5.42
CA HIS A 11 31.16 -5.78 4.97
C HIS A 11 31.47 -5.68 3.47
N ARG A 12 30.75 -4.79 2.81
CA ARG A 12 30.87 -4.49 1.38
C ARG A 12 30.78 -2.97 1.17
N PRO A 13 31.33 -2.44 0.06
CA PRO A 13 31.32 -1.00 -0.18
C PRO A 13 29.93 -0.39 -0.34
N LYS A 14 28.95 -1.14 -0.89
CA LYS A 14 27.57 -0.67 -1.09
C LYS A 14 26.66 -1.23 -0.01
N MET A 15 25.76 -0.41 0.51
CA MET A 15 24.81 -0.79 1.55
C MET A 15 23.37 -0.61 1.07
N ALA A 16 22.59 -1.68 1.10
CA ALA A 16 21.14 -1.63 1.05
C ALA A 16 20.61 -1.81 2.48
N SER A 17 20.06 -0.75 3.05
CA SER A 17 19.60 -0.75 4.43
C SER A 17 18.11 -0.51 4.56
N PHE A 18 17.50 -1.11 5.59
CA PHE A 18 16.06 -1.18 5.73
C PHE A 18 15.63 -0.94 7.18
N ASP A 19 14.49 -0.26 7.38
CA ASP A 19 13.73 -0.43 8.61
C ASP A 19 13.02 -1.79 8.62
N TYR A 20 12.48 -2.18 9.75
CA TYR A 20 11.84 -3.48 9.92
C TYR A 20 10.31 -3.40 9.92
N ASP A 21 9.73 -2.62 10.86
CA ASP A 21 8.29 -2.54 11.04
C ASP A 21 7.65 -1.67 9.95
N TRP A 22 6.59 -2.17 9.30
CA TRP A 22 5.91 -1.50 8.17
C TRP A 22 6.82 -1.19 6.97
N THR A 23 8.01 -1.77 6.97
CA THR A 23 8.97 -1.73 5.86
C THR A 23 9.19 -3.14 5.29
N LEU A 24 9.66 -4.07 6.10
CA LEU A 24 9.85 -5.47 5.71
C LEU A 24 8.69 -6.35 6.15
N VAL A 25 8.13 -6.08 7.33
CA VAL A 25 7.04 -6.86 7.92
C VAL A 25 5.90 -5.98 8.43
N LYS A 26 4.73 -6.59 8.56
CA LYS A 26 3.54 -6.04 9.23
C LYS A 26 2.89 -7.07 10.13
N PRO A 27 2.04 -6.69 11.10
CA PRO A 27 1.21 -7.65 11.84
C PRO A 27 0.27 -8.43 10.91
N LYS A 28 -0.03 -9.69 11.24
CA LYS A 28 -0.96 -10.55 10.48
C LYS A 28 -2.39 -10.00 10.42
N GLY A 29 -2.79 -9.23 11.42
CA GLY A 29 -4.13 -8.67 11.51
C GLY A 29 -4.20 -7.19 11.14
N SER A 30 -5.34 -6.55 11.42
CA SER A 30 -5.59 -5.13 11.15
C SER A 30 -5.00 -4.18 12.21
N ARG A 31 -4.28 -4.68 13.21
CA ARG A 31 -3.67 -3.86 14.27
C ARG A 31 -2.45 -3.13 13.73
N PRO A 32 -2.16 -1.93 14.24
CA PRO A 32 -0.95 -1.20 13.85
C PRO A 32 0.34 -1.80 14.45
N PHE A 33 0.24 -2.57 15.56
CA PHE A 33 1.38 -3.17 16.26
C PHE A 33 1.17 -4.67 16.49
N PRO A 34 2.23 -5.47 16.37
CA PRO A 34 2.16 -6.90 16.66
C PRO A 34 1.92 -7.16 18.16
N LYS A 35 1.23 -8.25 18.47
CA LYS A 35 0.90 -8.67 19.86
C LYS A 35 1.98 -9.55 20.48
N ASP A 36 2.67 -10.35 19.68
CA ASP A 36 3.68 -11.32 20.10
C ASP A 36 4.73 -11.57 19.00
N VAL A 37 5.69 -12.45 19.27
CA VAL A 37 6.81 -12.79 18.38
C VAL A 37 6.37 -13.45 17.06
N ASP A 38 5.20 -14.06 17.02
CA ASP A 38 4.70 -14.78 15.83
C ASP A 38 3.64 -13.97 15.04
N ASP A 39 3.26 -12.78 15.54
CA ASP A 39 2.30 -11.89 14.88
C ASP A 39 2.97 -10.99 13.84
N TRP A 40 3.40 -11.61 12.72
CA TRP A 40 4.00 -10.91 11.59
C TRP A 40 3.72 -11.61 10.27
N THR A 41 3.77 -10.88 9.20
CA THR A 41 3.87 -11.35 7.81
C THR A 41 4.75 -10.35 7.04
N PHE A 42 5.32 -10.72 5.91
CA PHE A 42 6.00 -9.74 5.05
C PHE A 42 5.03 -8.65 4.62
N LEU A 43 5.54 -7.42 4.50
CA LEU A 43 4.75 -6.30 4.01
C LEU A 43 4.32 -6.52 2.56
N TYR A 44 5.26 -7.04 1.73
CA TYR A 44 5.09 -7.50 0.37
C TYR A 44 5.70 -8.89 0.22
N ASP A 45 5.10 -9.76 -0.57
CA ASP A 45 5.61 -11.11 -0.80
C ASP A 45 6.98 -11.12 -1.49
N THR A 46 7.31 -10.03 -2.18
CA THR A 46 8.60 -9.81 -2.86
C THR A 46 9.77 -9.48 -1.92
N VAL A 47 9.53 -9.19 -0.63
CA VAL A 47 10.59 -8.76 0.30
C VAL A 47 11.77 -9.75 0.35
N PRO A 48 11.58 -11.07 0.53
CA PRO A 48 12.72 -11.99 0.58
C PRO A 48 13.54 -12.02 -0.72
N ASP A 49 12.87 -12.02 -1.87
CA ASP A 49 13.53 -12.09 -3.17
C ASP A 49 14.28 -10.81 -3.48
N MET A 50 13.72 -9.65 -3.17
CA MET A 50 14.39 -8.36 -3.36
C MET A 50 15.63 -8.21 -2.47
N LEU A 51 15.58 -8.62 -1.20
CA LEU A 51 16.75 -8.61 -0.33
C LEU A 51 17.84 -9.54 -0.86
N ARG A 52 17.48 -10.71 -1.39
CA ARG A 52 18.41 -11.65 -2.04
C ARG A 52 19.05 -11.04 -3.28
N THR A 53 18.25 -10.42 -4.13
CA THR A 53 18.71 -9.71 -5.34
C THR A 53 19.76 -8.65 -5.00
N TYR A 54 19.48 -7.78 -4.04
CA TYR A 54 20.45 -6.77 -3.61
C TYR A 54 21.74 -7.38 -3.06
N TYR A 55 21.63 -8.47 -2.27
CA TYR A 55 22.80 -9.18 -1.80
C TYR A 55 23.63 -9.76 -2.95
N GLU A 56 23.02 -10.36 -3.97
CA GLU A 56 23.65 -10.91 -5.17
C GLU A 56 24.27 -9.82 -6.06
N GLU A 57 23.66 -8.63 -6.11
CA GLU A 57 24.20 -7.43 -6.77
C GLU A 57 25.36 -6.76 -6.02
N GLY A 58 25.79 -7.37 -4.93
CA GLY A 58 26.97 -6.94 -4.17
C GLY A 58 26.70 -5.93 -3.07
N TYR A 59 25.46 -5.70 -2.69
CA TYR A 59 25.14 -4.87 -1.52
C TYR A 59 25.36 -5.63 -0.20
N MET A 60 25.75 -4.89 0.81
CA MET A 60 25.68 -5.30 2.20
C MET A 60 24.26 -5.04 2.71
N ILE A 61 23.55 -6.07 3.18
CA ILE A 61 22.20 -5.92 3.71
C ILE A 61 22.28 -5.55 5.20
N VAL A 62 21.62 -4.47 5.60
CA VAL A 62 21.64 -3.97 6.97
C VAL A 62 20.23 -3.59 7.43
N ILE A 63 19.84 -4.02 8.64
CA ILE A 63 18.53 -3.67 9.22
C ILE A 63 18.73 -2.70 10.37
N PHE A 64 18.31 -1.44 10.21
CA PHE A 64 18.32 -0.43 11.27
C PHE A 64 16.91 -0.23 11.81
N THR A 65 16.64 -0.70 13.01
CA THR A 65 15.32 -0.65 13.63
C THR A 65 15.34 -0.20 15.08
N ASN A 66 14.37 0.62 15.48
CA ASN A 66 14.23 1.14 16.84
C ASN A 66 13.35 0.21 17.69
N GLN A 67 13.95 -0.70 18.44
CA GLN A 67 13.19 -1.65 19.27
C GLN A 67 13.32 -1.34 20.77
N THR A 68 12.20 -1.45 21.50
CA THR A 68 12.16 -1.18 22.94
C THR A 68 11.80 -2.41 23.79
N LYS A 69 11.37 -3.50 23.14
CA LYS A 69 10.93 -4.74 23.80
C LYS A 69 11.84 -5.89 23.38
N SER A 70 12.31 -6.69 24.36
CA SER A 70 13.19 -7.83 24.10
C SER A 70 12.57 -8.83 23.12
N TRP A 71 11.31 -9.22 23.34
CA TRP A 71 10.64 -10.17 22.43
C TRP A 71 10.53 -9.66 20.99
N LYS A 72 10.55 -8.34 20.79
CA LYS A 72 10.53 -7.75 19.44
C LYS A 72 11.90 -7.88 18.76
N VAL A 73 12.97 -7.75 19.53
CA VAL A 73 14.34 -8.09 19.06
C VAL A 73 14.40 -9.55 18.66
N ASP A 74 13.85 -10.46 19.49
CA ASP A 74 13.78 -11.89 19.16
C ASP A 74 13.00 -12.14 17.87
N GLN A 75 11.90 -11.42 17.63
CA GLN A 75 11.14 -11.48 16.38
C GLN A 75 12.01 -11.06 15.20
N VAL A 76 12.70 -9.91 15.27
CA VAL A 76 13.58 -9.41 14.20
C VAL A 76 14.63 -10.48 13.85
N LEU A 77 15.34 -11.00 14.83
CA LEU A 77 16.38 -12.01 14.63
C LEU A 77 15.84 -13.31 14.04
N LYS A 78 14.69 -13.80 14.54
CA LYS A 78 14.02 -14.99 14.04
C LYS A 78 13.59 -14.84 12.58
N VAL A 79 12.92 -13.74 12.26
CA VAL A 79 12.38 -13.49 10.92
C VAL A 79 13.50 -13.30 9.92
N MET A 80 14.46 -12.41 10.22
CA MET A 80 15.58 -12.15 9.31
C MET A 80 16.48 -13.38 9.17
N GLY A 81 16.74 -14.12 10.25
CA GLY A 81 17.51 -15.36 10.21
C GLY A 81 16.88 -16.46 9.38
N SER A 82 15.54 -16.51 9.30
CA SER A 82 14.84 -17.54 8.50
C SER A 82 15.01 -17.38 6.97
N MET A 83 15.43 -16.20 6.50
CA MET A 83 15.60 -15.94 5.07
C MET A 83 16.86 -16.57 4.47
N GLY A 84 17.86 -16.94 5.29
CA GLY A 84 19.13 -17.47 4.81
C GLY A 84 19.99 -16.48 4.02
N ILE A 85 19.75 -15.17 4.21
CA ILE A 85 20.48 -14.08 3.52
C ILE A 85 21.51 -13.50 4.49
N PRO A 86 22.79 -13.36 4.10
CA PRO A 86 23.78 -12.69 4.92
C PRO A 86 23.42 -11.23 5.17
N MET A 87 23.31 -10.84 6.46
CA MET A 87 22.94 -9.48 6.82
C MET A 87 23.43 -9.09 8.22
N PHE A 88 23.46 -7.79 8.48
CA PHE A 88 23.76 -7.19 9.77
C PHE A 88 22.51 -6.56 10.38
N ILE A 89 22.40 -6.67 11.69
CA ILE A 89 21.31 -6.04 12.46
C ILE A 89 21.95 -5.30 13.63
N PRO A 90 22.40 -4.05 13.43
CA PRO A 90 22.86 -3.21 14.53
C PRO A 90 21.68 -2.75 15.37
N LEU A 91 21.79 -2.89 16.69
CA LEU A 91 20.78 -2.52 17.67
C LEU A 91 21.38 -1.63 18.75
N GLY A 92 20.73 -0.51 19.03
CA GLY A 92 21.01 0.35 20.15
C GLY A 92 20.08 0.09 21.33
N ASP A 93 20.41 0.58 22.52
CA ASP A 93 19.50 0.57 23.68
C ASP A 93 18.49 1.73 23.57
N TYR A 94 17.73 1.74 22.50
CA TYR A 94 16.74 2.80 22.19
C TYR A 94 15.68 2.99 23.30
N LYS A 95 15.48 2.00 24.14
CA LYS A 95 14.57 2.09 25.29
C LYS A 95 15.09 3.08 26.33
N ASN A 96 16.38 3.00 26.67
CA ASN A 96 17.01 3.80 27.72
C ASN A 96 17.74 5.02 27.14
N ASN A 97 18.24 4.94 25.91
CA ASN A 97 18.97 6.01 25.23
C ASN A 97 18.43 6.21 23.80
N LYS A 98 17.67 7.28 23.60
CA LYS A 98 17.06 7.60 22.32
C LYS A 98 18.09 7.98 21.25
N ASP A 99 19.26 8.45 21.64
CA ASP A 99 20.34 8.78 20.72
C ASP A 99 20.99 7.54 20.09
N GLU A 100 20.74 6.36 20.63
CA GLU A 100 21.19 5.08 20.04
C GLU A 100 20.26 4.52 18.96
N GLY A 101 19.38 5.32 18.41
CA GLY A 101 18.47 4.91 17.34
C GLY A 101 18.11 6.02 16.38
N LYS A 102 17.44 5.66 15.30
CA LYS A 102 16.95 6.62 14.28
C LYS A 102 16.07 7.71 14.91
N PRO A 103 16.16 8.96 14.50
CA PRO A 103 16.91 9.50 13.36
C PRO A 103 18.38 9.83 13.62
N ASN A 104 18.91 9.55 14.85
CA ASN A 104 20.30 9.84 15.17
C ASN A 104 21.24 8.92 14.37
N PRO A 105 22.35 9.43 13.78
CA PRO A 105 23.28 8.63 13.00
C PRO A 105 24.20 7.75 13.86
N SER A 106 24.11 7.80 15.18
CA SER A 106 25.03 7.12 16.10
C SER A 106 25.09 5.60 15.88
N ILE A 107 23.95 4.96 15.60
CA ILE A 107 23.90 3.51 15.34
C ILE A 107 24.58 3.14 14.01
N PHE A 108 24.45 3.99 13.00
CA PHE A 108 25.15 3.84 11.74
C PHE A 108 26.66 4.02 11.94
N ASN A 109 27.07 5.09 12.62
CA ASN A 109 28.48 5.36 12.91
C ASN A 109 29.14 4.24 13.72
N TYR A 110 28.42 3.70 14.71
CA TYR A 110 28.85 2.53 15.48
C TYR A 110 29.04 1.30 14.59
N PHE A 111 28.09 1.03 13.70
CA PHE A 111 28.11 -0.13 12.83
C PHE A 111 29.23 -0.05 11.78
N ILE A 112 29.39 1.09 11.14
CA ILE A 112 30.41 1.28 10.10
C ILE A 112 31.82 1.34 10.72
N GLY A 113 32.00 1.97 11.88
CA GLY A 113 33.30 2.12 12.53
C GLY A 113 34.30 2.82 11.60
N GLU A 114 35.44 2.19 11.35
CA GLU A 114 36.51 2.69 10.46
C GLU A 114 36.31 2.25 8.97
N GLN A 115 35.24 1.55 8.65
CA GLN A 115 35.02 1.03 7.30
C GLN A 115 34.48 2.13 6.39
N THR A 116 34.87 2.06 5.11
CA THR A 116 34.39 2.98 4.09
C THR A 116 33.26 2.36 3.30
N ILE A 117 32.17 3.10 3.12
CA ILE A 117 31.07 2.72 2.22
C ILE A 117 30.89 3.80 1.15
N ASP A 118 30.37 3.37 0.01
CA ASP A 118 29.94 4.25 -1.07
C ASP A 118 28.55 4.81 -0.72
N LEU A 119 28.50 6.05 -0.25
CA LEU A 119 27.25 6.72 0.14
C LEU A 119 26.34 6.98 -1.07
N TYR A 120 26.93 7.18 -2.25
CA TYR A 120 26.15 7.45 -3.46
C TYR A 120 25.40 6.22 -3.95
N GLU A 121 26.04 5.04 -3.92
CA GLU A 121 25.43 3.76 -4.28
C GLU A 121 24.60 3.14 -3.14
N SER A 122 24.69 3.69 -1.93
CA SER A 122 23.98 3.17 -0.75
C SER A 122 22.63 3.86 -0.55
N PHE A 123 21.68 3.13 0.01
CA PHE A 123 20.34 3.65 0.25
C PHE A 123 19.69 3.08 1.52
N PHE A 124 18.66 3.77 1.99
CA PHE A 124 17.79 3.34 3.09
C PHE A 124 16.35 3.23 2.64
N VAL A 125 15.65 2.20 3.10
CA VAL A 125 14.22 1.99 2.87
C VAL A 125 13.48 2.03 4.19
N GLY A 126 12.44 2.87 4.28
CA GLY A 126 11.62 2.99 5.48
C GLY A 126 10.24 3.56 5.22
N ASP A 127 9.30 3.35 6.15
CA ASP A 127 7.91 3.82 6.02
C ASP A 127 7.69 5.20 6.64
N ALA A 128 8.56 5.63 7.57
CA ALA A 128 8.46 6.89 8.30
C ALA A 128 9.13 8.06 7.53
N LEU A 129 8.50 8.49 6.44
CA LEU A 129 9.04 9.50 5.51
C LEU A 129 8.43 10.90 5.71
N GLY A 130 7.47 11.06 6.63
CA GLY A 130 6.77 12.33 6.87
C GLY A 130 5.71 12.68 5.83
N ARG A 131 5.26 11.72 5.03
CA ARG A 131 4.15 11.85 4.08
C ARG A 131 2.83 11.92 4.83
N GLN A 132 1.78 12.39 4.18
CA GLN A 132 0.44 12.36 4.77
C GLN A 132 0.02 10.91 5.10
N GLY A 133 -0.15 10.61 6.40
CA GLY A 133 -0.52 9.28 6.91
C GLY A 133 0.65 8.45 7.43
N ASP A 134 1.89 8.91 7.32
CA ASP A 134 3.02 8.31 8.00
C ASP A 134 3.01 8.68 9.50
N TRP A 135 3.51 7.77 10.34
CA TRP A 135 3.56 7.99 11.80
C TRP A 135 4.59 9.03 12.21
N SER A 136 5.65 9.18 11.42
CA SER A 136 6.76 10.10 11.67
C SER A 136 7.56 10.35 10.39
N ASN A 137 8.66 11.08 10.52
CA ASN A 137 9.67 11.26 9.46
C ASN A 137 11.05 10.69 9.85
N THR A 138 11.09 9.79 10.81
CA THR A 138 12.32 9.28 11.44
C THR A 138 13.26 8.62 10.44
N ASP A 139 12.74 7.87 9.49
CA ASP A 139 13.52 7.14 8.49
C ASP A 139 14.13 8.07 7.45
N LYS A 140 13.35 9.05 7.00
CA LYS A 140 13.84 10.10 6.10
C LYS A 140 14.98 10.87 6.73
N LEU A 141 14.77 11.36 7.96
CA LEU A 141 15.80 12.12 8.68
C LEU A 141 17.04 11.26 8.97
N PHE A 142 16.90 9.97 9.23
CA PHE A 142 18.02 9.07 9.42
C PHE A 142 18.87 8.98 8.15
N ALA A 143 18.26 8.73 7.00
CA ALA A 143 18.95 8.67 5.72
C ALA A 143 19.66 10.01 5.39
N GLU A 144 18.98 11.14 5.60
CA GLU A 144 19.55 12.49 5.43
C GLU A 144 20.77 12.70 6.34
N ASN A 145 20.69 12.29 7.61
CA ASN A 145 21.75 12.46 8.61
C ASN A 145 23.00 11.60 8.32
N ILE A 146 22.84 10.47 7.63
CA ILE A 146 23.97 9.62 7.21
C ILE A 146 24.40 9.85 5.76
N GLY A 147 23.67 10.69 5.01
CA GLY A 147 24.07 11.15 3.68
C GLY A 147 23.77 10.15 2.54
N ILE A 148 22.74 9.31 2.66
CA ILE A 148 22.32 8.35 1.62
C ILE A 148 20.90 8.63 1.13
N SER A 149 20.54 8.07 -0.04
CA SER A 149 19.19 8.17 -0.56
C SER A 149 18.17 7.41 0.31
N CYS A 150 16.92 7.91 0.35
CA CYS A 150 15.83 7.29 1.08
C CYS A 150 14.68 6.92 0.14
N HIS A 151 14.18 5.70 0.26
CA HIS A 151 13.09 5.17 -0.55
C HIS A 151 11.96 4.68 0.34
N SER A 152 10.74 4.69 -0.19
CA SER A 152 9.61 4.06 0.48
C SER A 152 9.60 2.55 0.23
N PRO A 153 8.97 1.75 1.11
CA PRO A 153 8.77 0.32 0.84
C PRO A 153 8.04 0.07 -0.48
N GLU A 154 7.10 0.95 -0.84
CA GLU A 154 6.36 0.87 -2.10
C GLU A 154 7.25 1.02 -3.33
N ASP A 155 8.27 1.89 -3.26
CA ASP A 155 9.19 2.11 -4.40
C ASP A 155 10.08 0.89 -4.68
N ILE A 156 10.38 0.10 -3.64
CA ILE A 156 11.34 -1.01 -3.71
C ILE A 156 10.63 -2.37 -3.85
N PHE A 157 9.59 -2.62 -3.06
CA PHE A 157 8.98 -3.94 -2.93
C PHE A 157 7.66 -4.11 -3.68
N TYR A 158 6.99 -3.00 -4.04
CA TYR A 158 5.74 -3.10 -4.76
C TYR A 158 6.00 -3.37 -6.25
N VAL A 159 5.76 -4.60 -6.67
CA VAL A 159 5.69 -4.90 -8.11
C VAL A 159 4.36 -4.40 -8.63
N LYS A 160 4.43 -3.45 -9.54
CA LYS A 160 3.26 -2.97 -10.26
C LYS A 160 2.84 -4.08 -11.22
N GLU A 161 1.87 -4.89 -10.81
CA GLU A 161 1.21 -5.78 -11.77
C GLU A 161 0.66 -4.94 -12.92
N GLU A 162 0.92 -5.37 -14.15
CA GLU A 162 0.28 -4.78 -15.32
C GLU A 162 -1.22 -5.02 -15.21
N PHE A 163 -1.94 -3.96 -14.84
CA PHE A 163 -3.40 -4.01 -14.77
C PHE A 163 -3.93 -4.04 -16.20
N THR A 164 -4.32 -5.22 -16.67
CA THR A 164 -4.99 -5.39 -17.95
C THR A 164 -6.38 -4.78 -17.86
N LEU A 165 -6.61 -3.72 -18.61
CA LEU A 165 -7.92 -3.08 -18.68
C LEU A 165 -8.92 -4.05 -19.32
N PRO A 166 -10.07 -4.30 -18.68
CA PRO A 166 -11.08 -5.21 -19.23
C PRO A 166 -11.73 -4.59 -20.46
N ASP A 167 -11.94 -5.40 -21.49
CA ASP A 167 -12.76 -5.01 -22.64
C ASP A 167 -14.25 -5.08 -22.23
N ILE A 168 -14.83 -3.91 -21.97
CA ILE A 168 -16.23 -3.77 -21.54
C ILE A 168 -17.02 -3.11 -22.66
N HIS A 169 -17.70 -3.95 -23.42
CA HIS A 169 -18.59 -3.49 -24.48
C HIS A 169 -19.93 -2.99 -23.90
N ILE A 170 -20.35 -1.80 -24.34
CA ILE A 170 -21.63 -1.16 -24.00
C ILE A 170 -22.55 -1.22 -25.23
N SER A 171 -23.58 -2.03 -25.15
CA SER A 171 -24.53 -2.22 -26.27
C SER A 171 -25.73 -1.27 -26.25
N GLY A 172 -25.91 -0.51 -25.19
CA GLY A 172 -27.04 0.40 -25.01
C GLY A 172 -26.90 1.28 -23.79
N LYS A 173 -27.99 1.93 -23.39
CA LYS A 173 -28.02 2.74 -22.16
C LYS A 173 -28.09 1.85 -20.93
N GLU A 174 -27.17 2.00 -20.00
CA GLU A 174 -27.17 1.27 -18.74
C GLU A 174 -26.64 2.15 -17.60
N LEU A 175 -26.87 1.72 -16.35
CA LEU A 175 -26.24 2.27 -15.17
C LEU A 175 -25.15 1.31 -14.71
N ILE A 176 -23.91 1.80 -14.62
CA ILE A 176 -22.77 1.02 -14.14
C ILE A 176 -22.41 1.48 -12.72
N ILE A 177 -22.37 0.54 -11.78
CA ILE A 177 -21.92 0.76 -10.39
C ILE A 177 -20.49 0.27 -10.28
N MET A 178 -19.53 1.17 -10.08
CA MET A 178 -18.16 0.79 -9.75
C MET A 178 -18.07 0.45 -8.25
N MET A 179 -17.45 -0.67 -7.90
CA MET A 179 -17.30 -1.14 -6.52
C MET A 179 -15.86 -1.58 -6.23
N GLY A 180 -15.35 -1.31 -5.03
CA GLY A 180 -14.01 -1.72 -4.58
C GLY A 180 -13.35 -0.70 -3.66
N TYR A 181 -12.20 -1.06 -3.10
CA TYR A 181 -11.41 -0.19 -2.21
C TYR A 181 -11.00 1.13 -2.89
N PRO A 182 -10.73 2.21 -2.13
CA PRO A 182 -9.97 3.33 -2.67
C PRO A 182 -8.64 2.82 -3.26
N GLY A 183 -8.24 3.27 -4.45
CA GLY A 183 -7.01 2.78 -5.10
C GLY A 183 -7.10 1.43 -5.81
N SER A 184 -8.27 0.77 -5.85
CA SER A 184 -8.45 -0.53 -6.54
C SER A 184 -8.49 -0.46 -8.08
N GLY A 185 -8.44 0.73 -8.69
CA GLY A 185 -8.50 0.87 -10.15
C GLY A 185 -9.86 1.28 -10.73
N LYS A 186 -10.91 1.47 -9.91
CA LYS A 186 -12.28 1.86 -10.37
C LYS A 186 -12.28 3.00 -11.37
N SER A 187 -11.67 4.12 -11.02
CA SER A 187 -11.64 5.31 -11.88
C SER A 187 -10.88 5.06 -13.19
N THR A 188 -9.86 4.20 -13.16
CA THR A 188 -9.11 3.79 -14.34
C THR A 188 -10.01 3.01 -15.31
N VAL A 189 -10.74 2.02 -14.79
CA VAL A 189 -11.72 1.24 -15.60
C VAL A 189 -12.87 2.13 -16.06
N ALA A 190 -13.42 2.99 -15.19
CA ALA A 190 -14.50 3.90 -15.55
C ALA A 190 -14.12 4.85 -16.70
N ASN A 191 -12.91 5.40 -16.65
CA ASN A 191 -12.39 6.26 -17.72
C ASN A 191 -12.13 5.47 -19.00
N HIS A 192 -11.58 4.27 -18.91
CA HIS A 192 -11.37 3.40 -20.08
C HIS A 192 -12.69 3.06 -20.79
N ILE A 193 -13.77 2.78 -20.02
CA ILE A 193 -15.09 2.57 -20.61
C ILE A 193 -15.55 3.80 -21.41
N VAL A 194 -15.33 5.01 -20.89
CA VAL A 194 -15.68 6.26 -21.61
C VAL A 194 -14.82 6.47 -22.85
N GLU A 195 -13.54 6.09 -22.81
CA GLU A 195 -12.61 6.23 -23.94
C GLU A 195 -12.90 5.23 -25.05
N THR A 196 -13.41 4.05 -24.74
CA THR A 196 -13.65 2.96 -25.69
C THR A 196 -15.12 2.82 -26.14
N ASN A 197 -16.05 3.52 -25.48
CA ASN A 197 -17.47 3.47 -25.81
C ASN A 197 -18.05 4.87 -25.93
N ASP A 198 -18.82 5.09 -26.99
CA ASP A 198 -19.55 6.33 -27.18
C ASP A 198 -20.69 6.48 -26.16
N ASN A 199 -21.10 7.71 -25.91
CA ASN A 199 -22.29 8.02 -25.13
C ASN A 199 -22.25 7.57 -23.64
N CYS A 200 -21.06 7.54 -23.04
CA CYS A 200 -20.86 7.24 -21.63
C CYS A 200 -20.48 8.49 -20.82
N VAL A 201 -20.79 8.51 -19.54
CA VAL A 201 -20.41 9.60 -18.62
C VAL A 201 -20.06 9.06 -17.24
N VAL A 202 -18.92 9.51 -16.66
CA VAL A 202 -18.52 9.17 -15.29
C VAL A 202 -19.09 10.20 -14.32
N ILE A 203 -19.77 9.69 -13.28
CA ILE A 203 -20.30 10.47 -12.17
C ILE A 203 -19.51 10.09 -10.92
N ALA A 204 -18.45 10.89 -10.65
CA ALA A 204 -17.46 10.56 -9.64
C ALA A 204 -17.88 10.98 -8.22
N GLY A 205 -17.82 10.05 -7.27
CA GLY A 205 -18.09 10.30 -5.86
C GLY A 205 -17.15 11.32 -5.23
N ASP A 206 -15.94 11.43 -5.73
CA ASP A 206 -14.96 12.43 -5.29
C ASP A 206 -15.38 13.87 -5.65
N VAL A 207 -16.17 14.04 -6.69
CA VAL A 207 -16.73 15.34 -7.11
C VAL A 207 -18.03 15.63 -6.35
N TYR A 208 -19.00 14.74 -6.41
CA TYR A 208 -20.36 14.97 -5.92
C TYR A 208 -20.55 14.64 -4.44
N LYS A 209 -19.60 13.93 -3.79
CA LYS A 209 -19.51 13.61 -2.35
C LYS A 209 -20.62 12.72 -1.78
N THR A 210 -21.83 12.71 -2.33
CA THR A 210 -22.96 11.92 -1.82
C THR A 210 -23.77 11.30 -2.94
N VAL A 211 -24.35 10.10 -2.70
CA VAL A 211 -25.18 9.39 -3.68
C VAL A 211 -26.38 10.24 -4.16
N PRO A 212 -27.09 11.01 -3.32
CA PRO A 212 -28.15 11.89 -3.80
C PRO A 212 -27.69 12.94 -4.82
N LYS A 213 -26.49 13.55 -4.61
CA LYS A 213 -25.92 14.50 -5.58
C LYS A 213 -25.50 13.82 -6.86
N MET A 214 -24.90 12.61 -6.77
CA MET A 214 -24.56 11.82 -7.94
C MET A 214 -25.81 11.47 -8.76
N LYS A 215 -26.91 11.04 -8.12
CA LYS A 215 -28.20 10.78 -8.78
C LYS A 215 -28.78 12.03 -9.46
N LYS A 216 -28.71 13.19 -8.79
CA LYS A 216 -29.14 14.44 -9.39
C LYS A 216 -28.37 14.77 -10.66
N GLU A 217 -27.04 14.56 -10.65
CA GLU A 217 -26.24 14.73 -11.85
C GLU A 217 -26.58 13.71 -12.92
N GLY A 218 -26.82 12.46 -12.54
CA GLY A 218 -27.24 11.40 -13.48
C GLY A 218 -28.50 11.76 -14.26
N LEU A 219 -29.43 12.49 -13.66
CA LEU A 219 -30.65 12.96 -14.34
C LEU A 219 -30.33 13.95 -15.49
N ASN A 220 -29.26 14.74 -15.37
CA ASN A 220 -28.80 15.66 -16.42
C ASN A 220 -28.23 14.92 -17.65
N HIS A 221 -27.92 13.63 -17.51
CA HIS A 221 -27.29 12.80 -18.52
C HIS A 221 -28.15 11.60 -18.97
N VAL A 222 -29.44 11.59 -18.65
CA VAL A 222 -30.37 10.58 -19.13
C VAL A 222 -30.32 10.51 -20.68
N GLY A 223 -30.18 9.30 -21.21
CA GLY A 223 -29.90 9.08 -22.63
C GLY A 223 -28.49 8.53 -22.87
N LYS A 224 -27.58 8.66 -21.90
CA LYS A 224 -26.21 8.10 -21.92
C LYS A 224 -26.10 6.93 -20.95
N THR A 225 -25.05 6.11 -21.10
CA THR A 225 -24.63 5.19 -20.03
C THR A 225 -24.04 5.99 -18.88
N LEU A 226 -24.52 5.73 -17.67
CA LEU A 226 -24.16 6.44 -16.44
C LEU A 226 -23.23 5.57 -15.61
N ILE A 227 -21.98 5.99 -15.40
CA ILE A 227 -20.97 5.25 -14.61
C ILE A 227 -20.81 5.92 -13.24
N PHE A 228 -21.32 5.30 -12.20
CA PHE A 228 -21.23 5.79 -10.82
C PHE A 228 -19.91 5.31 -10.18
N ASP A 229 -18.88 6.15 -10.21
CA ASP A 229 -17.56 5.83 -9.68
C ASP A 229 -17.43 6.23 -8.21
N ALA A 230 -17.70 5.27 -7.32
CA ALA A 230 -17.44 5.39 -5.89
C ALA A 230 -17.20 3.99 -5.27
N THR A 231 -17.02 3.90 -3.95
CA THR A 231 -16.69 2.63 -3.28
C THR A 231 -17.85 1.63 -3.20
N HIS A 232 -19.09 2.08 -3.10
CA HIS A 232 -20.36 1.32 -3.05
C HIS A 232 -20.31 0.01 -2.23
N SER A 233 -19.69 0.07 -1.04
CA SER A 233 -19.36 -1.11 -0.22
C SER A 233 -20.55 -1.88 0.35
N SER A 234 -21.74 -1.27 0.48
CA SER A 234 -22.90 -1.91 1.13
C SER A 234 -24.04 -2.13 0.16
N ILE A 235 -24.80 -3.21 0.40
CA ILE A 235 -26.05 -3.56 -0.31
C ILE A 235 -26.98 -2.34 -0.36
N LYS A 236 -27.16 -1.64 0.76
CA LYS A 236 -28.02 -0.45 0.83
C LYS A 236 -27.66 0.60 -0.21
N LYS A 237 -26.35 0.89 -0.41
CA LYS A 237 -25.88 1.89 -1.38
C LYS A 237 -26.12 1.43 -2.81
N ARG A 238 -25.87 0.15 -3.10
CA ARG A 238 -26.07 -0.44 -4.43
C ARG A 238 -27.54 -0.51 -4.79
N LYS A 239 -28.38 -0.95 -3.85
CA LYS A 239 -29.84 -0.99 -4.02
C LYS A 239 -30.43 0.39 -4.30
N ASP A 240 -29.95 1.45 -3.62
CA ASP A 240 -30.39 2.83 -3.87
C ASP A 240 -30.08 3.29 -5.30
N LEU A 241 -29.01 2.79 -5.92
CA LEU A 241 -28.68 3.04 -7.32
C LEU A 241 -29.52 2.16 -8.28
N CYS A 242 -29.79 0.90 -7.93
CA CYS A 242 -30.70 0.04 -8.70
C CYS A 242 -32.13 0.62 -8.72
N ASP A 243 -32.60 1.14 -7.59
CA ASP A 243 -33.91 1.80 -7.51
C ASP A 243 -33.95 3.12 -8.31
N PHE A 244 -32.83 3.82 -8.39
CA PHE A 244 -32.71 4.98 -9.27
C PHE A 244 -32.71 4.58 -10.75
N ALA A 245 -31.97 3.55 -11.13
CA ALA A 245 -31.93 3.01 -12.50
C ALA A 245 -33.32 2.58 -13.00
N LYS A 246 -34.10 1.89 -12.14
CA LYS A 246 -35.51 1.51 -12.45
C LYS A 246 -36.36 2.72 -12.77
N LYS A 247 -36.18 3.88 -12.12
CA LYS A 247 -36.97 5.10 -12.38
C LYS A 247 -36.69 5.74 -13.74
N ILE A 248 -35.51 5.49 -14.30
CA ILE A 248 -35.09 6.01 -15.59
C ILE A 248 -35.06 4.94 -16.69
N ASP A 249 -35.59 3.73 -16.36
CA ASP A 249 -35.67 2.56 -17.26
C ASP A 249 -34.29 2.13 -17.81
N TYR A 250 -33.31 1.92 -16.89
CA TYR A 250 -31.97 1.48 -17.20
C TYR A 250 -31.68 0.11 -16.61
N PRO A 251 -31.11 -0.84 -17.39
CA PRO A 251 -30.45 -2.02 -16.82
C PRO A 251 -29.25 -1.60 -15.97
N VAL A 252 -28.88 -2.44 -15.00
CA VAL A 252 -27.76 -2.15 -14.09
C VAL A 252 -26.69 -3.20 -14.21
N ARG A 253 -25.44 -2.77 -14.28
CA ARG A 253 -24.23 -3.59 -14.18
C ARG A 253 -23.42 -3.15 -12.96
N CYS A 254 -22.95 -4.08 -12.14
CA CYS A 254 -22.00 -3.81 -11.07
C CYS A 254 -20.61 -4.31 -11.47
N ILE A 255 -19.61 -3.44 -11.51
CA ILE A 255 -18.22 -3.79 -11.75
C ILE A 255 -17.49 -3.80 -10.41
N HIS A 256 -17.17 -5.00 -9.93
CA HIS A 256 -16.48 -5.22 -8.67
C HIS A 256 -14.97 -5.40 -8.89
N MET A 257 -14.21 -4.44 -8.39
CA MET A 257 -12.74 -4.52 -8.36
C MET A 257 -12.31 -5.38 -7.19
N THR A 258 -11.67 -6.52 -7.45
CA THR A 258 -11.30 -7.53 -6.43
C THR A 258 -9.94 -7.33 -5.79
N SER A 259 -9.19 -6.30 -6.22
CA SER A 259 -7.89 -5.97 -5.59
C SER A 259 -7.99 -5.94 -4.08
N SER A 260 -7.04 -6.58 -3.41
CA SER A 260 -6.98 -6.65 -1.94
C SER A 260 -6.85 -5.25 -1.31
N MET A 261 -7.11 -5.17 0.00
CA MET A 261 -6.94 -3.92 0.73
C MET A 261 -5.49 -3.42 0.68
N ASP A 262 -4.54 -4.34 0.78
CA ASP A 262 -3.12 -3.99 0.84
C ASP A 262 -2.59 -3.53 -0.52
N GLU A 263 -2.92 -4.20 -1.62
CA GLU A 263 -2.60 -3.75 -2.98
C GLU A 263 -3.22 -2.39 -3.29
N SER A 264 -4.51 -2.23 -2.99
CA SER A 264 -5.21 -0.97 -3.18
C SER A 264 -4.59 0.17 -2.37
N TYR A 265 -4.14 -0.11 -1.14
CA TYR A 265 -3.46 0.86 -0.29
C TYR A 265 -2.06 1.20 -0.82
N SER A 266 -1.28 0.22 -1.28
CA SER A 266 0.03 0.43 -1.90
C SER A 266 -0.09 1.30 -3.15
N ARG A 267 -1.02 0.99 -4.06
CA ARG A 267 -1.33 1.85 -5.23
C ARG A 267 -1.72 3.28 -4.83
N ASN A 268 -2.45 3.43 -3.72
CA ASN A 268 -2.81 4.76 -3.20
C ASN A 268 -1.60 5.54 -2.66
N LYS A 269 -0.64 4.87 -2.01
CA LYS A 269 0.61 5.47 -1.53
C LYS A 269 1.50 5.98 -2.67
N CYS A 270 1.50 5.30 -3.81
CA CYS A 270 2.23 5.71 -5.02
C CYS A 270 1.61 6.93 -5.76
N ARG A 271 0.48 7.48 -5.28
CA ARG A 271 -0.13 8.65 -5.93
C ARG A 271 0.66 9.91 -5.63
N THR A 272 1.10 10.58 -6.69
CA THR A 272 1.85 11.84 -6.63
C THR A 272 0.99 13.06 -6.95
N ASP A 273 -0.02 12.87 -7.81
CA ASP A 273 -0.88 13.91 -8.39
C ASP A 273 -2.23 14.08 -7.69
N LYS A 274 -2.61 13.15 -6.83
CA LYS A 274 -3.89 13.12 -6.12
C LYS A 274 -3.68 13.00 -4.62
N LYS A 275 -4.62 13.58 -3.87
CA LYS A 275 -4.65 13.42 -2.43
C LYS A 275 -4.76 11.94 -2.06
N GLN A 276 -3.79 11.44 -1.31
CA GLN A 276 -3.82 10.08 -0.79
C GLN A 276 -4.99 9.89 0.17
N VAL A 277 -5.65 8.73 0.07
CA VAL A 277 -6.76 8.37 0.95
C VAL A 277 -6.19 7.76 2.24
N PRO A 278 -6.55 8.28 3.42
CA PRO A 278 -6.06 7.77 4.70
C PRO A 278 -6.46 6.29 4.93
N ARG A 279 -5.61 5.52 5.61
CA ARG A 279 -5.86 4.09 5.90
C ARG A 279 -7.18 3.83 6.62
N ILE A 280 -7.65 4.78 7.44
CA ILE A 280 -8.95 4.66 8.11
C ILE A 280 -10.12 4.44 7.12
N ALA A 281 -10.06 5.02 5.92
CA ALA A 281 -11.09 4.83 4.90
C ALA A 281 -11.16 3.40 4.39
N TYR A 282 -10.02 2.70 4.34
CA TYR A 282 -9.94 1.27 4.00
C TYR A 282 -10.57 0.39 5.08
N ASN A 283 -10.29 0.70 6.35
CA ASN A 283 -10.89 -0.01 7.48
C ASN A 283 -12.42 0.21 7.52
N VAL A 284 -12.88 1.41 7.21
CA VAL A 284 -14.31 1.73 7.08
C VAL A 284 -14.94 0.97 5.93
N TYR A 285 -14.28 0.91 4.76
CA TYR A 285 -14.75 0.11 3.63
C TYR A 285 -14.89 -1.36 4.04
N LYS A 286 -13.81 -1.96 4.60
CA LYS A 286 -13.79 -3.36 5.06
C LYS A 286 -14.91 -3.67 6.07
N LYS A 287 -15.14 -2.75 7.02
CA LYS A 287 -16.18 -2.91 8.05
C LYS A 287 -17.60 -2.95 7.48
N TYR A 288 -17.87 -2.18 6.42
CA TYR A 288 -19.20 -2.08 5.80
C TYR A 288 -19.29 -2.77 4.45
N PHE A 289 -18.30 -3.58 4.11
CA PHE A 289 -18.32 -4.36 2.90
C PHE A 289 -19.32 -5.50 3.02
N GLU A 290 -20.22 -5.56 2.05
CA GLU A 290 -21.16 -6.65 1.87
C GLU A 290 -20.98 -7.16 0.44
N GLU A 291 -20.75 -8.47 0.30
CA GLU A 291 -20.48 -9.13 -0.98
C GLU A 291 -21.61 -8.82 -1.97
N PRO A 292 -21.28 -8.36 -3.20
CA PRO A 292 -22.32 -8.12 -4.21
C PRO A 292 -22.90 -9.43 -4.73
N CYS A 293 -24.22 -9.47 -4.95
CA CYS A 293 -24.86 -10.57 -5.62
C CYS A 293 -25.93 -10.07 -6.60
N GLU A 294 -26.22 -10.87 -7.63
CA GLU A 294 -27.16 -10.52 -8.70
C GLU A 294 -28.60 -10.34 -8.21
N ASP A 295 -28.95 -10.94 -7.08
CA ASP A 295 -30.27 -10.76 -6.42
C ASP A 295 -30.54 -9.30 -6.01
N GLU A 296 -29.50 -8.44 -5.98
CA GLU A 296 -29.65 -7.00 -5.75
C GLU A 296 -30.26 -6.27 -6.96
N GLY A 297 -30.34 -6.93 -8.13
CA GLY A 297 -30.96 -6.40 -9.35
C GLY A 297 -30.00 -5.80 -10.37
N PHE A 298 -28.77 -6.29 -10.41
CA PHE A 298 -27.75 -5.96 -11.42
C PHE A 298 -27.09 -7.23 -11.98
N THR A 299 -26.43 -7.10 -13.14
CA THR A 299 -25.48 -8.12 -13.61
C THR A 299 -24.13 -7.83 -12.99
N LEU A 300 -23.49 -8.83 -12.37
CA LEU A 300 -22.20 -8.71 -11.72
C LEU A 300 -21.06 -8.98 -12.72
N PHE A 301 -20.07 -8.07 -12.76
CA PHE A 301 -18.82 -8.21 -13.51
C PHE A 301 -17.66 -8.03 -12.53
N THR A 302 -16.70 -8.95 -12.54
CA THR A 302 -15.54 -8.96 -11.61
C THR A 302 -14.26 -8.66 -12.36
N VAL A 303 -13.44 -7.76 -11.81
CA VAL A 303 -12.14 -7.32 -12.37
C VAL A 303 -11.05 -7.43 -11.31
#